data_5c019065f19d38e572013aae8ec5ba07
#
_entry.id   5c019065f19d38e572013aae8ec5ba07
#
_cell.length_a   1.000
_cell.length_b   1.000
_cell.length_c   1.000
_cell.angle_alpha   90.00
_cell.angle_beta   90.00
_cell.angle_gamma   90.00
#
_symmetry.space_group_name_H-M   'P 1'
#
loop_
_entity.id
_entity.type
_entity.pdbx_description
1 polymer ?
#
loop_
_entity_poly.entity_id
_entity_poly.type
_entity_poly.pdbx_seq_one_letter_code
_entity_poly.pdbx_strand_id
1 'polypeptide(L)'
;MTNAYDEPAGIAPRGTVIVAAGRGETAAAYQRFGRRIAADGYRVRVLPDVAANPAESLAAAEKLLVDDGSPAPRVVVGSDTGALFALALARRRVPGLDAVVLAGLLAPGSAGVDVPDWPDELEARTACPAHRGVLAAGAVTPGALSVARIPIELIGDAEDVTIPTLGLHGDADPISPLAAARDAYPGPVTVIAGGRHDILNDVTHRTVAATVILFLERLRLGADLPVIARAAA
;
A
#
# COMPACT_ATOMS: atom_id res chain seq x y z
N MET A 1 -9.00 -7.22 13.34
CA MET A 1 -8.35 -6.31 14.32
C MET A 1 -7.27 -5.51 13.61
N THR A 2 -7.21 -4.20 13.83
CA THR A 2 -6.19 -3.31 13.28
C THR A 2 -4.90 -3.45 14.08
N ASN A 3 -3.77 -3.76 13.43
CA ASN A 3 -2.47 -3.73 14.09
C ASN A 3 -1.92 -2.31 14.10
N ALA A 4 -1.30 -1.92 15.23
CA ALA A 4 -0.76 -0.60 15.46
C ALA A 4 0.76 -0.67 15.70
N TYR A 5 1.48 0.27 15.11
CA TYR A 5 2.89 0.54 15.39
C TYR A 5 3.03 2.03 15.62
N ASP A 6 3.51 2.39 16.78
CA ASP A 6 3.66 3.78 17.17
C ASP A 6 5.12 4.23 17.06
N GLU A 7 5.31 5.53 17.02
CA GLU A 7 6.62 6.19 17.01
C GLU A 7 7.45 5.78 18.23
N PRO A 8 8.80 5.82 18.15
CA PRO A 8 9.65 5.55 19.30
C PRO A 8 9.37 6.48 20.48
N ALA A 9 9.49 5.95 21.70
CA ALA A 9 9.26 6.72 22.92
C ALA A 9 10.08 8.01 22.94
N GLY A 10 9.44 9.12 23.29
CA GLY A 10 10.08 10.44 23.37
C GLY A 10 10.18 11.19 22.02
N ILE A 11 9.70 10.60 20.93
CA ILE A 11 9.62 11.26 19.62
C ILE A 11 8.18 11.73 19.38
N ALA A 12 8.01 12.99 18.99
CA ALA A 12 6.71 13.48 18.57
C ALA A 12 6.32 12.83 17.24
N PRO A 13 5.05 12.36 17.07
CA PRO A 13 4.62 11.73 15.84
C PRO A 13 4.67 12.70 14.65
N ARG A 14 5.16 12.21 13.51
CA ARG A 14 5.40 13.00 12.30
C ARG A 14 4.22 12.95 11.32
N GLY A 15 3.28 12.06 11.53
CA GLY A 15 2.10 11.82 10.70
C GLY A 15 1.54 10.43 10.95
N THR A 16 0.49 10.08 10.22
CA THR A 16 -0.20 8.79 10.31
C THR A 16 -0.20 8.09 8.97
N VAL A 17 0.15 6.80 8.98
CA VAL A 17 0.12 5.92 7.81
C VAL A 17 -0.89 4.81 8.06
N ILE A 18 -1.94 4.73 7.26
CA ILE A 18 -2.92 3.66 7.27
C ILE A 18 -2.54 2.70 6.15
N VAL A 19 -2.20 1.46 6.48
CA VAL A 19 -1.88 0.42 5.50
C VAL A 19 -3.13 -0.38 5.21
N ALA A 20 -3.55 -0.42 3.94
CA ALA A 20 -4.64 -1.23 3.45
C ALA A 20 -4.06 -2.50 2.79
N ALA A 21 -4.37 -3.65 3.37
CA ALA A 21 -3.83 -4.94 2.93
C ALA A 21 -4.44 -5.40 1.60
N GLY A 22 -3.71 -6.24 0.90
CA GLY A 22 -4.14 -6.90 -0.32
C GLY A 22 -5.04 -8.12 -0.07
N ARG A 23 -5.43 -8.77 -1.16
CA ARG A 23 -6.34 -9.94 -1.17
C ARG A 23 -5.85 -11.07 -0.28
N GLY A 24 -6.70 -11.47 0.66
CA GLY A 24 -6.45 -12.56 1.58
C GLY A 24 -5.38 -12.28 2.63
N GLU A 25 -4.77 -11.10 2.64
CA GLU A 25 -3.69 -10.76 3.55
C GLU A 25 -4.21 -10.27 4.90
N THR A 26 -3.50 -10.65 5.94
CA THR A 26 -3.72 -10.14 7.29
C THR A 26 -2.72 -9.02 7.61
N ALA A 27 -2.98 -8.30 8.68
CA ALA A 27 -2.06 -7.26 9.14
C ALA A 27 -0.63 -7.81 9.47
N ALA A 28 -0.48 -9.11 9.68
CA ALA A 28 0.82 -9.75 9.93
C ALA A 28 1.76 -9.65 8.71
N ALA A 29 1.23 -9.66 7.49
CA ALA A 29 2.02 -9.49 6.27
C ALA A 29 2.81 -8.18 6.26
N TYR A 30 2.25 -7.14 6.90
CA TYR A 30 2.79 -5.78 6.90
C TYR A 30 3.62 -5.42 8.15
N GLN A 31 3.89 -6.37 9.04
CA GLN A 31 4.63 -6.09 10.29
C GLN A 31 5.99 -5.45 10.04
N ARG A 32 6.74 -5.96 9.05
CA ARG A 32 8.07 -5.45 8.70
C ARG A 32 8.01 -4.02 8.16
N PHE A 33 7.09 -3.75 7.26
CA PHE A 33 6.86 -2.42 6.70
C PHE A 33 6.40 -1.45 7.80
N GLY A 34 5.36 -1.81 8.57
CA GLY A 34 4.80 -0.97 9.63
C GLY A 34 5.82 -0.57 10.69
N ARG A 35 6.63 -1.53 11.18
CA ARG A 35 7.69 -1.24 12.15
C ARG A 35 8.76 -0.29 11.60
N ARG A 36 9.08 -0.40 10.32
CA ARG A 36 10.09 0.47 9.69
C ARG A 36 9.58 1.89 9.55
N ILE A 37 8.37 2.08 9.07
CA ILE A 37 7.75 3.41 8.97
C ILE A 37 7.57 4.04 10.37
N ALA A 38 7.19 3.22 11.36
CA ALA A 38 7.06 3.69 12.74
C ALA A 38 8.42 4.13 13.34
N ALA A 39 9.51 3.43 13.02
CA ALA A 39 10.86 3.81 13.49
C ALA A 39 11.29 5.21 12.99
N ASP A 40 10.74 5.69 11.88
CA ASP A 40 10.95 7.05 11.36
C ASP A 40 9.96 8.08 11.93
N GLY A 41 9.21 7.71 12.99
CA GLY A 41 8.35 8.62 13.75
C GLY A 41 6.90 8.71 13.26
N TYR A 42 6.44 7.81 12.40
CA TYR A 42 5.05 7.80 11.93
C TYR A 42 4.20 6.80 12.72
N ARG A 43 2.96 7.15 13.03
CA ARG A 43 1.97 6.20 13.56
C ARG A 43 1.45 5.34 12.42
N VAL A 44 1.55 4.01 12.54
CA VAL A 44 1.08 3.09 11.51
C VAL A 44 -0.12 2.30 12.04
N ARG A 45 -1.17 2.22 11.21
CA ARG A 45 -2.39 1.44 11.47
C ARG A 45 -2.62 0.53 10.28
N VAL A 46 -2.69 -0.78 10.50
CA VAL A 46 -2.84 -1.75 9.41
C VAL A 46 -4.26 -2.29 9.42
N LEU A 47 -4.99 -2.05 8.36
CA LEU A 47 -6.28 -2.69 8.08
C LEU A 47 -6.01 -4.06 7.43
N PRO A 48 -6.76 -5.11 7.80
CA PRO A 48 -6.67 -6.40 7.12
C PRO A 48 -7.23 -6.31 5.70
N ASP A 49 -7.34 -7.44 5.01
CA ASP A 49 -7.91 -7.54 3.66
C ASP A 49 -9.17 -6.67 3.49
N VAL A 50 -9.00 -5.58 2.76
CA VAL A 50 -10.07 -4.58 2.54
C VAL A 50 -11.11 -5.05 1.53
N ALA A 51 -10.80 -6.08 0.75
CA ALA A 51 -11.73 -6.67 -0.21
C ALA A 51 -12.72 -7.63 0.44
N ALA A 52 -12.39 -8.19 1.61
CA ALA A 52 -13.27 -9.12 2.34
C ALA A 52 -14.52 -8.40 2.87
N ASN A 53 -14.39 -7.16 3.34
CA ASN A 53 -15.51 -6.32 3.79
C ASN A 53 -15.23 -4.84 3.50
N PRO A 54 -15.46 -4.37 2.25
CA PRO A 54 -15.11 -3.02 1.85
C PRO A 54 -15.82 -1.92 2.65
N ALA A 55 -17.09 -2.13 3.02
CA ALA A 55 -17.87 -1.15 3.78
C ALA A 55 -17.33 -0.94 5.20
N GLU A 56 -16.97 -2.03 5.89
CA GLU A 56 -16.36 -1.97 7.23
C GLU A 56 -14.98 -1.34 7.17
N SER A 57 -14.19 -1.71 6.16
CA SER A 57 -12.84 -1.15 5.93
C SER A 57 -12.90 0.34 5.65
N LEU A 58 -13.89 0.80 4.87
CA LEU A 58 -14.13 2.21 4.60
C LEU A 58 -14.44 2.98 5.89
N ALA A 59 -15.42 2.49 6.69
CA ALA A 59 -15.77 3.12 7.95
C ALA A 59 -14.60 3.16 8.94
N ALA A 60 -13.77 2.10 8.99
CA ALA A 60 -12.57 2.06 9.81
C ALA A 60 -11.51 3.07 9.36
N ALA A 61 -11.29 3.21 8.04
CA ALA A 61 -10.37 4.18 7.47
C ALA A 61 -10.83 5.61 7.73
N GLU A 62 -12.12 5.91 7.48
CA GLU A 62 -12.71 7.23 7.73
C GLU A 62 -12.55 7.64 9.20
N LYS A 63 -12.82 6.73 10.13
CA LYS A 63 -12.62 6.97 11.56
C LYS A 63 -11.16 7.31 11.88
N LEU A 64 -10.19 6.56 11.35
CA LEU A 64 -8.77 6.81 11.57
C LEU A 64 -8.30 8.14 10.95
N LEU A 65 -8.87 8.54 9.80
CA LEU A 65 -8.51 9.76 9.10
C LEU A 65 -8.98 11.03 9.80
N VAL A 66 -10.00 10.96 10.63
CA VAL A 66 -10.55 12.11 11.39
C VAL A 66 -10.27 12.04 12.90
N ASP A 67 -9.62 10.97 13.38
CA ASP A 67 -9.28 10.81 14.79
C ASP A 67 -8.20 11.83 15.22
N ASP A 68 -8.45 12.55 16.31
CA ASP A 68 -7.50 13.49 16.90
C ASP A 68 -6.18 12.82 17.32
N GLY A 69 -6.19 11.52 17.63
CA GLY A 69 -5.02 10.71 17.88
C GLY A 69 -4.20 10.36 16.62
N SER A 70 -4.66 10.76 15.44
CA SER A 70 -4.01 10.52 14.14
C SER A 70 -3.41 11.82 13.59
N PRO A 71 -2.13 12.15 13.91
CA PRO A 71 -1.51 13.38 13.43
C PRO A 71 -1.40 13.43 11.91
N ALA A 72 -1.50 14.62 11.36
CA ALA A 72 -1.28 14.89 9.93
C ALA A 72 0.25 14.95 9.61
N PRO A 73 0.66 14.66 8.36
CA PRO A 73 -0.18 14.20 7.26
C PRO A 73 -0.70 12.78 7.49
N ARG A 74 -1.92 12.51 7.03
CA ARG A 74 -2.57 11.21 7.09
C ARG A 74 -2.58 10.59 5.70
N VAL A 75 -1.89 9.47 5.55
CA VAL A 75 -1.63 8.84 4.25
C VAL A 75 -2.14 7.40 4.26
N VAL A 76 -2.84 7.01 3.21
CA VAL A 76 -3.20 5.60 3.00
C VAL A 76 -2.21 4.96 2.04
N VAL A 77 -1.58 3.88 2.49
CA VAL A 77 -0.68 3.04 1.70
C VAL A 77 -1.40 1.73 1.40
N GLY A 78 -1.76 1.51 0.15
CA GLY A 78 -2.44 0.28 -0.26
C GLY A 78 -1.53 -0.64 -1.07
N SER A 79 -1.74 -1.95 -0.92
CA SER A 79 -1.11 -3.00 -1.71
C SER A 79 -2.18 -3.84 -2.40
N ASP A 80 -2.00 -4.22 -3.67
CA ASP A 80 -2.97 -5.02 -4.42
C ASP A 80 -4.38 -4.39 -4.41
N THR A 81 -5.41 -5.08 -3.91
CA THR A 81 -6.75 -4.49 -3.68
C THR A 81 -6.75 -3.34 -2.68
N GLY A 82 -5.80 -3.33 -1.74
CA GLY A 82 -5.57 -2.19 -0.87
C GLY A 82 -5.16 -0.93 -1.63
N ALA A 83 -4.45 -1.05 -2.76
CA ALA A 83 -4.15 0.08 -3.62
C ALA A 83 -5.41 0.62 -4.33
N LEU A 84 -6.29 -0.26 -4.78
CA LEU A 84 -7.62 0.15 -5.30
C LEU A 84 -8.46 0.83 -4.21
N PHE A 85 -8.40 0.33 -2.98
CA PHE A 85 -9.08 0.93 -1.84
C PHE A 85 -8.56 2.34 -1.54
N ALA A 86 -7.24 2.54 -1.50
CA ALA A 86 -6.61 3.85 -1.32
C ALA A 86 -7.05 4.82 -2.44
N LEU A 87 -7.08 4.34 -3.68
CA LEU A 87 -7.55 5.09 -4.84
C LEU A 87 -9.04 5.47 -4.71
N ALA A 88 -9.88 4.54 -4.25
CA ALA A 88 -11.30 4.79 -4.00
C ALA A 88 -11.55 5.84 -2.91
N LEU A 89 -10.75 5.85 -1.83
CA LEU A 89 -10.79 6.90 -0.79
C LEU A 89 -10.42 8.27 -1.37
N ALA A 90 -9.36 8.32 -2.18
CA ALA A 90 -8.90 9.56 -2.82
C ALA A 90 -9.96 10.15 -3.76
N ARG A 91 -10.58 9.31 -4.63
CA ARG A 91 -11.68 9.73 -5.51
C ARG A 91 -12.89 10.26 -4.75
N ARG A 92 -13.21 9.64 -3.62
CA ARG A 92 -14.31 10.08 -2.75
C ARG A 92 -13.99 11.34 -1.96
N ARG A 93 -12.73 11.82 -2.05
CA ARG A 93 -12.25 12.99 -1.29
C ARG A 93 -12.54 12.88 0.20
N VAL A 94 -12.23 11.70 0.77
CA VAL A 94 -12.52 11.41 2.17
C VAL A 94 -11.82 12.44 3.06
N PRO A 95 -12.55 13.09 4.01
CA PRO A 95 -11.99 14.10 4.90
C PRO A 95 -10.79 13.56 5.69
N GLY A 96 -9.75 14.39 5.80
CA GLY A 96 -8.54 14.05 6.55
C GLY A 96 -7.53 13.20 5.77
N LEU A 97 -7.81 12.78 4.55
CA LEU A 97 -6.85 12.08 3.68
C LEU A 97 -5.98 13.11 2.94
N ASP A 98 -4.68 13.13 3.24
CA ASP A 98 -3.74 14.08 2.66
C ASP A 98 -3.03 13.55 1.41
N ALA A 99 -2.79 12.23 1.32
CA ALA A 99 -2.13 11.60 0.17
C ALA A 99 -2.36 10.09 0.14
N VAL A 100 -2.01 9.45 -0.99
CA VAL A 100 -2.03 7.99 -1.14
C VAL A 100 -0.73 7.44 -1.71
N VAL A 101 -0.39 6.21 -1.29
CA VAL A 101 0.67 5.39 -1.90
C VAL A 101 0.03 4.13 -2.46
N LEU A 102 0.24 3.89 -3.75
CA LEU A 102 -0.35 2.78 -4.49
C LEU A 102 0.75 1.78 -4.85
N ALA A 103 0.79 0.65 -4.16
CA ALA A 103 1.80 -0.38 -4.34
C ALA A 103 1.21 -1.60 -5.05
N GLY A 104 1.78 -2.02 -6.18
CA GLY A 104 1.27 -3.15 -6.97
C GLY A 104 -0.19 -2.95 -7.37
N LEU A 105 -0.53 -1.75 -7.88
CA LEU A 105 -1.89 -1.44 -8.32
C LEU A 105 -2.33 -2.40 -9.42
N LEU A 106 -3.54 -2.94 -9.30
CA LEU A 106 -4.08 -3.88 -10.27
C LEU A 106 -4.40 -3.20 -11.60
N ALA A 107 -4.04 -3.86 -12.69
CA ALA A 107 -4.40 -3.40 -14.02
C ALA A 107 -5.94 -3.42 -14.21
N PRO A 108 -6.50 -2.44 -14.95
CA PRO A 108 -7.93 -2.44 -15.25
C PRO A 108 -8.38 -3.75 -15.91
N GLY A 109 -9.48 -4.32 -15.42
CA GLY A 109 -10.02 -5.57 -15.94
C GLY A 109 -9.24 -6.82 -15.55
N SER A 110 -8.16 -6.72 -14.75
CA SER A 110 -7.53 -7.93 -14.21
C SER A 110 -8.51 -8.63 -13.27
N ALA A 111 -9.07 -9.73 -13.75
CA ALA A 111 -9.63 -10.77 -12.90
C ALA A 111 -8.46 -11.51 -12.22
N GLY A 112 -8.73 -12.35 -11.23
CA GLY A 112 -7.67 -13.10 -10.53
C GLY A 112 -6.63 -13.71 -11.47
N VAL A 113 -5.41 -13.83 -11.00
CA VAL A 113 -4.34 -14.52 -11.73
C VAL A 113 -4.56 -16.01 -11.54
N ASP A 114 -4.50 -16.75 -12.65
CA ASP A 114 -4.50 -18.21 -12.57
C ASP A 114 -3.13 -18.66 -12.06
N VAL A 115 -3.04 -18.91 -10.75
CA VAL A 115 -1.90 -19.52 -10.11
C VAL A 115 -2.25 -20.96 -9.76
N PRO A 116 -1.57 -21.95 -10.33
CA PRO A 116 -1.95 -23.37 -10.23
C PRO A 116 -1.98 -23.90 -8.81
N ASP A 117 -1.03 -23.47 -7.97
CA ASP A 117 -0.89 -23.96 -6.61
C ASP A 117 -0.31 -22.90 -5.64
N TRP A 118 -0.20 -23.28 -4.36
CA TRP A 118 0.29 -22.39 -3.32
C TRP A 118 1.77 -21.98 -3.47
N PRO A 119 2.71 -22.85 -3.83
CA PRO A 119 4.07 -22.44 -4.17
C PRO A 119 4.15 -21.39 -5.26
N ASP A 120 3.37 -21.54 -6.33
CA ASP A 120 3.31 -20.59 -7.45
C ASP A 120 2.71 -19.24 -7.00
N GLU A 121 1.67 -19.26 -6.13
CA GLU A 121 1.13 -18.02 -5.54
C GLU A 121 2.17 -17.28 -4.72
N LEU A 122 2.93 -17.99 -3.86
CA LEU A 122 4.01 -17.38 -3.08
C LEU A 122 5.08 -16.77 -3.98
N GLU A 123 5.42 -17.46 -5.06
CA GLU A 123 6.40 -16.97 -6.01
C GLU A 123 5.89 -15.75 -6.77
N ALA A 124 4.64 -15.75 -7.20
CA ALA A 124 4.04 -14.60 -7.87
C ALA A 124 3.98 -13.37 -6.97
N ARG A 125 3.65 -13.56 -5.68
CA ARG A 125 3.58 -12.47 -4.71
C ARG A 125 4.94 -11.85 -4.44
N THR A 126 5.98 -12.65 -4.16
CA THR A 126 7.26 -12.10 -3.69
C THR A 126 8.45 -13.03 -3.98
N ALA A 127 9.58 -12.43 -4.32
CA ALA A 127 10.88 -13.12 -4.40
C ALA A 127 11.61 -13.19 -3.02
N CYS A 128 11.11 -12.49 -1.99
CA CYS A 128 11.75 -12.41 -0.68
C CYS A 128 11.51 -13.68 0.16
N PRO A 129 12.54 -14.51 0.46
CA PRO A 129 12.35 -15.74 1.24
C PRO A 129 11.74 -15.49 2.63
N ALA A 130 12.14 -14.39 3.29
CA ALA A 130 11.62 -14.05 4.60
C ALA A 130 10.12 -13.68 4.53
N HIS A 131 9.70 -12.98 3.48
CA HIS A 131 8.28 -12.65 3.30
C HIS A 131 7.46 -13.88 2.92
N ARG A 132 7.97 -14.75 2.05
CA ARG A 132 7.35 -16.07 1.76
C ARG A 132 7.09 -16.85 3.05
N GLY A 133 8.07 -16.87 3.97
CA GLY A 133 7.91 -17.51 5.28
C GLY A 133 6.79 -16.90 6.12
N VAL A 134 6.64 -15.57 6.11
CA VAL A 134 5.55 -14.86 6.81
C VAL A 134 4.19 -15.21 6.20
N LEU A 135 4.08 -15.21 4.87
CA LEU A 135 2.85 -15.57 4.16
C LEU A 135 2.47 -17.04 4.44
N ALA A 136 3.44 -17.95 4.34
CA ALA A 136 3.24 -19.38 4.62
C ALA A 136 2.87 -19.67 6.07
N ALA A 137 3.26 -18.82 7.01
CA ALA A 137 2.88 -18.90 8.43
C ALA A 137 1.45 -18.38 8.73
N GLY A 138 0.64 -18.14 7.70
CA GLY A 138 -0.77 -17.73 7.85
C GLY A 138 -1.03 -16.23 7.77
N ALA A 139 -0.07 -15.45 7.25
CA ALA A 139 -0.29 -14.03 7.00
C ALA A 139 -1.12 -13.76 5.73
N VAL A 140 -1.44 -14.79 4.96
CA VAL A 140 -2.32 -14.71 3.80
C VAL A 140 -3.16 -16.00 3.70
N THR A 141 -4.35 -15.90 3.13
CA THR A 141 -5.18 -17.06 2.80
C THR A 141 -4.70 -17.64 1.46
N PRO A 142 -4.21 -18.91 1.42
CA PRO A 142 -3.81 -19.55 0.19
C PRO A 142 -4.93 -19.56 -0.86
N GLY A 143 -4.58 -19.31 -2.12
CA GLY A 143 -5.53 -19.25 -3.23
C GLY A 143 -6.27 -17.91 -3.38
N ALA A 144 -6.02 -16.94 -2.51
CA ALA A 144 -6.74 -15.66 -2.56
C ALA A 144 -6.56 -14.91 -3.88
N LEU A 145 -5.43 -15.06 -4.56
CA LEU A 145 -5.22 -14.44 -5.88
C LEU A 145 -6.18 -14.97 -6.96
N SER A 146 -6.54 -16.25 -6.87
CA SER A 146 -7.41 -16.91 -7.86
C SER A 146 -8.88 -16.77 -7.55
N VAL A 147 -9.26 -16.75 -6.25
CA VAL A 147 -10.68 -16.84 -5.85
C VAL A 147 -11.28 -15.53 -5.35
N ALA A 148 -10.47 -14.62 -4.80
CA ALA A 148 -10.98 -13.38 -4.27
C ALA A 148 -11.38 -12.42 -5.41
N ARG A 149 -12.65 -12.01 -5.39
CA ARG A 149 -13.17 -11.02 -6.33
C ARG A 149 -12.78 -9.62 -5.90
N ILE A 150 -12.49 -8.77 -6.88
CA ILE A 150 -12.30 -7.34 -6.65
C ILE A 150 -13.70 -6.71 -6.48
N PRO A 151 -13.99 -6.10 -5.31
CA PRO A 151 -15.27 -5.43 -5.11
C PRO A 151 -15.47 -4.29 -6.10
N ILE A 152 -16.66 -4.21 -6.68
CA ILE A 152 -17.00 -3.20 -7.70
C ILE A 152 -16.86 -1.77 -7.13
N GLU A 153 -17.08 -1.59 -5.85
CA GLU A 153 -16.99 -0.32 -5.14
C GLU A 153 -15.57 0.27 -5.11
N LEU A 154 -14.56 -0.57 -5.34
CA LEU A 154 -13.16 -0.18 -5.40
C LEU A 154 -12.71 0.17 -6.82
N ILE A 155 -13.48 -0.23 -7.83
CA ILE A 155 -13.16 0.02 -9.24
C ILE A 155 -13.56 1.44 -9.62
N GLY A 156 -12.75 2.09 -10.46
CA GLY A 156 -13.04 3.42 -11.03
C GLY A 156 -11.79 4.11 -11.53
N ASP A 157 -11.98 5.18 -12.28
CA ASP A 157 -10.91 5.89 -12.97
C ASP A 157 -10.03 6.72 -12.03
N ALA A 158 -8.77 6.87 -12.39
CA ALA A 158 -7.78 7.62 -11.62
C ALA A 158 -7.86 9.15 -11.84
N GLU A 159 -8.59 9.59 -12.86
CA GLU A 159 -8.65 11.00 -13.29
C GLU A 159 -9.22 11.96 -12.22
N ASP A 160 -10.07 11.45 -11.32
CA ASP A 160 -10.66 12.24 -10.24
C ASP A 160 -9.75 12.45 -9.01
N VAL A 161 -8.53 11.90 -9.02
CA VAL A 161 -7.61 12.00 -7.89
C VAL A 161 -6.84 13.31 -7.95
N THR A 162 -7.05 14.18 -6.97
CA THR A 162 -6.46 15.53 -6.90
C THR A 162 -5.43 15.69 -5.78
N ILE A 163 -5.28 14.68 -4.90
CA ILE A 163 -4.30 14.70 -3.82
C ILE A 163 -2.96 14.07 -4.26
N PRO A 164 -1.85 14.41 -3.57
CA PRO A 164 -0.55 13.82 -3.84
C PRO A 164 -0.58 12.28 -3.87
N THR A 165 0.06 11.69 -4.88
CA THR A 165 0.07 10.24 -5.09
C THR A 165 1.48 9.76 -5.37
N LEU A 166 1.87 8.64 -4.75
CA LEU A 166 3.09 7.89 -5.06
C LEU A 166 2.69 6.51 -5.60
N GLY A 167 3.01 6.23 -6.87
CA GLY A 167 2.94 4.87 -7.43
C GLY A 167 4.23 4.09 -7.16
N LEU A 168 4.10 2.83 -6.74
CA LEU A 168 5.20 1.87 -6.56
C LEU A 168 4.85 0.57 -7.28
N HIS A 169 5.68 0.13 -8.23
CA HIS A 169 5.39 -1.08 -9.00
C HIS A 169 6.66 -1.86 -9.33
N GLY A 170 6.59 -3.18 -9.22
CA GLY A 170 7.69 -4.06 -9.64
C GLY A 170 7.66 -4.31 -11.15
N ASP A 171 8.79 -4.25 -11.84
CA ASP A 171 8.85 -4.56 -13.28
C ASP A 171 8.78 -6.06 -13.58
N ALA A 172 8.94 -6.90 -12.55
CA ALA A 172 8.77 -8.35 -12.61
C ALA A 172 7.48 -8.85 -11.95
N ASP A 173 6.46 -7.97 -11.82
CA ASP A 173 5.16 -8.32 -11.24
C ASP A 173 4.34 -9.18 -12.22
N PRO A 174 4.10 -10.49 -11.94
CA PRO A 174 3.34 -11.34 -12.82
C PRO A 174 1.82 -11.25 -12.59
N ILE A 175 1.40 -10.68 -11.44
CA ILE A 175 0.00 -10.58 -11.04
C ILE A 175 -0.65 -9.37 -11.71
N SER A 176 0.06 -8.27 -11.78
CA SER A 176 -0.35 -7.04 -12.42
C SER A 176 0.83 -6.48 -13.23
N PRO A 177 1.06 -6.96 -14.45
CA PRO A 177 2.18 -6.49 -15.26
C PRO A 177 2.17 -4.97 -15.43
N LEU A 178 3.31 -4.33 -15.18
CA LEU A 178 3.45 -2.85 -15.20
C LEU A 178 2.88 -2.23 -16.48
N ALA A 179 3.12 -2.86 -17.63
CA ALA A 179 2.64 -2.36 -18.91
C ALA A 179 1.11 -2.25 -18.99
N ALA A 180 0.39 -3.13 -18.29
CA ALA A 180 -1.07 -3.12 -18.22
C ALA A 180 -1.61 -2.22 -17.09
N ALA A 181 -0.84 -2.05 -16.00
CA ALA A 181 -1.26 -1.27 -14.85
C ALA A 181 -0.90 0.21 -14.93
N ARG A 182 0.03 0.60 -15.83
CA ARG A 182 0.62 1.93 -15.88
C ARG A 182 -0.40 3.06 -15.93
N ASP A 183 -1.39 2.93 -16.80
CA ASP A 183 -2.39 3.97 -17.05
C ASP A 183 -3.46 4.07 -15.94
N ALA A 184 -3.49 3.10 -15.02
CA ALA A 184 -4.36 3.16 -13.84
C ALA A 184 -3.80 4.04 -12.70
N TYR A 185 -2.53 4.42 -12.78
CA TYR A 185 -1.94 5.30 -11.79
C TYR A 185 -2.25 6.78 -12.08
N PRO A 186 -2.75 7.55 -11.10
CA PRO A 186 -3.09 8.97 -11.29
C PRO A 186 -1.87 9.89 -11.39
N GLY A 187 -0.66 9.34 -11.29
CA GLY A 187 0.58 10.11 -11.27
C GLY A 187 1.82 9.27 -11.58
N PRO A 188 3.01 9.80 -11.30
CA PRO A 188 4.27 9.11 -11.58
C PRO A 188 4.39 7.81 -10.79
N VAL A 189 4.98 6.80 -11.43
CA VAL A 189 5.25 5.50 -10.84
C VAL A 189 6.75 5.32 -10.66
N THR A 190 7.17 5.01 -9.45
CA THR A 190 8.53 4.53 -9.17
C THR A 190 8.57 3.03 -9.48
N VAL A 191 9.32 2.67 -10.49
CA VAL A 191 9.49 1.27 -10.90
C VAL A 191 10.62 0.66 -10.09
N ILE A 192 10.36 -0.50 -9.51
CA ILE A 192 11.32 -1.25 -8.70
C ILE A 192 11.85 -2.42 -9.52
N ALA A 193 13.13 -2.36 -9.88
CA ALA A 193 13.78 -3.38 -10.70
C ALA A 193 13.76 -4.76 -10.03
N GLY A 194 13.30 -5.77 -10.75
CA GLY A 194 13.12 -7.14 -10.28
C GLY A 194 12.06 -7.32 -9.21
N GLY A 195 11.31 -6.26 -8.88
CA GLY A 195 10.26 -6.31 -7.87
C GLY A 195 9.05 -7.11 -8.33
N ARG A 196 8.50 -7.92 -7.43
CA ARG A 196 7.25 -8.65 -7.61
C ARG A 196 6.07 -7.91 -6.99
N HIS A 197 4.90 -8.55 -6.95
CA HIS A 197 3.63 -7.91 -6.60
C HIS A 197 3.60 -7.29 -5.20
N ASP A 198 3.99 -8.04 -4.16
CA ASP A 198 4.00 -7.57 -2.77
C ASP A 198 5.17 -6.60 -2.51
N ILE A 199 5.27 -5.57 -3.33
CA ILE A 199 6.45 -4.69 -3.44
C ILE A 199 6.87 -4.04 -2.11
N LEU A 200 5.94 -3.80 -1.19
CA LEU A 200 6.24 -3.25 0.14
C LEU A 200 7.11 -4.19 0.98
N ASN A 201 7.07 -5.49 0.68
CA ASN A 201 7.73 -6.54 1.45
C ASN A 201 8.66 -7.45 0.61
N ASP A 202 8.88 -7.13 -0.65
CA ASP A 202 9.75 -7.91 -1.53
C ASP A 202 11.25 -7.73 -1.20
N VAL A 203 12.13 -8.27 -1.99
CA VAL A 203 13.61 -8.29 -1.77
C VAL A 203 14.13 -6.87 -1.50
N THR A 204 13.66 -5.89 -2.25
CA THR A 204 14.08 -4.48 -2.17
C THR A 204 13.26 -3.64 -1.17
N HIS A 205 12.54 -4.28 -0.25
CA HIS A 205 11.66 -3.61 0.73
C HIS A 205 12.29 -2.43 1.49
N ARG A 206 13.64 -2.38 1.62
CA ARG A 206 14.34 -1.26 2.27
C ARG A 206 14.30 -0.02 1.40
N THR A 207 14.59 -0.17 0.11
CA THR A 207 14.52 0.90 -0.88
C THR A 207 13.10 1.42 -1.01
N VAL A 208 12.12 0.50 -1.08
CA VAL A 208 10.70 0.85 -1.13
C VAL A 208 10.27 1.66 0.09
N ALA A 209 10.63 1.22 1.30
CA ALA A 209 10.33 1.97 2.52
C ALA A 209 11.01 3.34 2.55
N ALA A 210 12.27 3.44 2.11
CA ALA A 210 12.97 4.74 2.00
C ALA A 210 12.29 5.68 1.00
N THR A 211 11.78 5.16 -0.12
CA THR A 211 11.01 5.93 -1.10
C THR A 211 9.70 6.45 -0.50
N VAL A 212 9.00 5.62 0.27
CA VAL A 212 7.79 6.04 0.99
C VAL A 212 8.12 7.11 2.03
N ILE A 213 9.17 6.93 2.83
CA ILE A 213 9.60 7.91 3.83
C ILE A 213 9.96 9.24 3.15
N LEU A 214 10.70 9.22 2.05
CA LEU A 214 11.01 10.43 1.28
C LEU A 214 9.74 11.15 0.81
N PHE A 215 8.75 10.41 0.33
CA PHE A 215 7.45 10.97 -0.05
C PHE A 215 6.74 11.62 1.15
N LEU A 216 6.69 10.93 2.29
CA LEU A 216 6.09 11.45 3.52
C LEU A 216 6.78 12.72 4.02
N GLU A 217 8.12 12.76 3.98
CA GLU A 217 8.89 13.95 4.37
C GLU A 217 8.64 15.14 3.44
N ARG A 218 8.50 14.89 2.14
CA ARG A 218 8.14 15.95 1.17
C ARG A 218 6.73 16.44 1.42
N LEU A 219 5.77 15.54 1.68
CA LEU A 219 4.38 15.87 1.98
C LEU A 219 4.25 16.77 3.24
N ARG A 220 5.08 16.53 4.25
CA ARG A 220 5.13 17.37 5.46
C ARG A 220 5.58 18.81 5.19
N LEU A 221 6.27 19.07 4.10
CA LEU A 221 6.68 20.42 3.68
C LEU A 221 5.64 21.11 2.81
N GLY A 222 4.72 20.35 2.21
CA GLY A 222 3.63 20.88 1.38
C GLY A 222 3.06 19.84 0.43
N ALA A 223 1.80 20.03 0.04
CA ALA A 223 1.11 19.14 -0.90
C ALA A 223 1.69 19.19 -2.33
N ASP A 224 2.48 20.21 -2.65
CA ASP A 224 3.24 20.34 -3.89
C ASP A 224 4.51 19.46 -3.92
N LEU A 225 4.78 18.73 -2.84
CA LEU A 225 5.89 17.80 -2.70
C LEU A 225 7.25 18.41 -3.06
N PRO A 226 7.71 19.46 -2.36
CA PRO A 226 8.96 20.14 -2.69
C PRO A 226 10.16 19.18 -2.67
N VAL A 227 11.13 19.42 -3.54
CA VAL A 227 12.35 18.60 -3.63
C VAL A 227 13.26 18.89 -2.43
N ILE A 228 13.54 17.86 -1.61
CA ILE A 228 14.43 17.96 -0.45
C ILE A 228 15.80 17.31 -0.65
N ALA A 229 15.96 16.53 -1.72
CA ALA A 229 17.25 15.96 -2.12
C ALA A 229 17.35 15.91 -3.64
N ARG A 230 18.49 16.32 -4.18
CA ARG A 230 18.80 16.25 -5.61
C ARG A 230 20.28 15.93 -5.82
N ALA A 231 20.60 15.23 -6.89
CA ALA A 231 21.98 15.08 -7.30
C ALA A 231 22.53 16.44 -7.73
N ALA A 232 23.72 16.79 -7.26
CA ALA A 232 24.49 17.89 -7.83
C ALA A 232 25.27 17.35 -9.05
N ALA A 233 25.25 18.10 -10.15
CA ALA A 233 26.08 17.80 -11.33
C ALA A 233 27.52 18.26 -11.10
#